data_1346cf319c356daceeb65e05ac8c0806
#
_entry.id   1346cf319c356daceeb65e05ac8c0806
#
_cell.length_a   1.000
_cell.length_b   1.000
_cell.length_c   1.000
_cell.angle_alpha   90.00
_cell.angle_beta   90.00
_cell.angle_gamma   90.00
#
_symmetry.space_group_name_H-M   'P 1'
#
loop_
_entity.id
_entity.type
_entity.pdbx_description
1 polymer ?
#
loop_
_entity_poly.entity_id
_entity_poly.type
_entity_poly.pdbx_seq_one_letter_code
_entity_poly.pdbx_strand_id
1 'polypeptide(L)'
;MTTFGEKLAAAREARPTKDVQVALDGELAIEREKLMAAIDAASDEQRLASMSEKDEIKARLDALTETANDALVTLRFTRMSGRAWAELTSKHPVRIDVPIDRRYGYNYDAACEAAAVVTGVRVDGDTLEPLSEEEWHDLFDVLSGNEVGLIRDAVWSLNEFDPQQRLDALVKSSGAASRSGKI
;
A
#
# COMPACT_ATOMS: atom_id res chain seq x y z
N MET A 1 9.36 35.28 10.61
CA MET A 1 8.41 34.35 11.31
C MET A 1 7.26 34.06 10.38
N THR A 2 6.98 32.78 10.09
CA THR A 2 5.87 32.37 9.22
C THR A 2 4.57 32.57 9.98
N THR A 3 3.60 33.25 9.39
CA THR A 3 2.28 33.48 9.98
C THR A 3 1.45 32.18 10.03
N PHE A 4 0.41 32.13 10.88
CA PHE A 4 -0.48 30.98 10.91
C PHE A 4 -1.18 30.72 9.57
N GLY A 5 -1.54 31.80 8.84
CA GLY A 5 -2.13 31.70 7.49
C GLY A 5 -1.18 31.04 6.49
N GLU A 6 0.09 31.41 6.48
CA GLU A 6 1.10 30.79 5.61
C GLU A 6 1.33 29.31 5.95
N LYS A 7 1.32 28.95 7.24
CA LYS A 7 1.40 27.55 7.67
C LYS A 7 0.19 26.73 7.19
N LEU A 8 -1.01 27.30 7.26
CA LEU A 8 -2.21 26.65 6.75
C LEU A 8 -2.19 26.46 5.24
N ALA A 9 -1.72 27.49 4.49
CA ALA A 9 -1.59 27.39 3.04
C ALA A 9 -0.61 26.28 2.65
N ALA A 10 0.57 26.27 3.25
CA ALA A 10 1.56 25.22 3.02
C ALA A 10 1.03 23.81 3.37
N ALA A 11 0.30 23.67 4.48
CA ALA A 11 -0.29 22.38 4.87
C ALA A 11 -1.42 21.91 3.93
N ARG A 12 -2.09 22.83 3.22
CA ARG A 12 -3.09 22.48 2.19
C ARG A 12 -2.45 21.97 0.90
N GLU A 13 -1.28 22.51 0.53
CA GLU A 13 -0.54 22.12 -0.67
C GLU A 13 0.25 20.83 -0.45
N ALA A 14 0.87 20.65 0.70
CA ALA A 14 1.70 19.50 1.03
C ALA A 14 0.89 18.36 1.69
N ARG A 15 -0.19 17.88 1.02
CA ARG A 15 -0.93 16.73 1.54
C ARG A 15 -0.09 15.45 1.43
N PRO A 16 0.00 14.65 2.50
CA PRO A 16 0.68 13.36 2.44
C PRO A 16 0.09 12.46 1.36
N THR A 17 0.96 11.71 0.70
CA THR A 17 0.59 10.69 -0.26
C THR A 17 1.14 9.34 0.16
N LYS A 18 0.55 8.27 -0.38
CA LYS A 18 1.03 6.91 -0.19
C LYS A 18 0.85 6.12 -1.48
N ASP A 19 1.92 5.45 -1.90
CA ASP A 19 1.92 4.61 -3.08
C ASP A 19 1.65 3.16 -2.67
N VAL A 20 0.86 2.46 -3.48
CA VAL A 20 0.57 1.03 -3.38
C VAL A 20 0.82 0.41 -4.73
N GLN A 21 1.57 -0.67 -4.76
CA GLN A 21 1.74 -1.48 -5.97
C GLN A 21 0.76 -2.66 -5.91
N VAL A 22 0.03 -2.87 -6.99
CA VAL A 22 -0.89 -3.98 -7.20
C VAL A 22 -0.54 -4.71 -8.49
N ALA A 23 -0.75 -6.01 -8.52
CA ALA A 23 -0.52 -6.84 -9.71
C ALA A 23 -1.84 -7.12 -10.41
N LEU A 24 -1.96 -6.73 -11.68
CA LEU A 24 -3.14 -7.02 -12.48
C LEU A 24 -3.19 -8.48 -12.96
N ASP A 25 -2.06 -9.18 -12.91
CA ASP A 25 -1.96 -10.60 -13.26
C ASP A 25 -1.55 -11.43 -12.04
N GLY A 26 -2.55 -12.03 -11.40
CA GLY A 26 -2.36 -12.87 -10.21
C GLY A 26 -1.58 -14.16 -10.49
N GLU A 27 -1.57 -14.68 -11.72
CA GLU A 27 -0.81 -15.89 -12.09
C GLU A 27 0.69 -15.58 -12.13
N LEU A 28 1.07 -14.43 -12.70
CA LEU A 28 2.46 -13.96 -12.70
C LEU A 28 2.99 -13.70 -11.29
N ALA A 29 2.17 -13.16 -10.41
CA ALA A 29 2.54 -12.95 -9.01
C ALA A 29 2.82 -14.30 -8.30
N ILE A 30 1.97 -15.31 -8.50
CA ILE A 30 2.13 -16.66 -7.93
C ILE A 30 3.38 -17.36 -8.52
N GLU A 31 3.61 -17.23 -9.83
CA GLU A 31 4.77 -17.84 -10.47
C GLU A 31 6.09 -17.20 -10.00
N ARG A 32 6.10 -15.88 -9.80
CA ARG A 32 7.24 -15.17 -9.22
C ARG A 32 7.54 -15.66 -7.80
N GLU A 33 6.52 -15.81 -6.96
CA GLU A 33 6.68 -16.32 -5.59
C GLU A 33 7.25 -17.74 -5.57
N LYS A 34 6.75 -18.64 -6.45
CA LYS A 34 7.29 -19.99 -6.61
C LYS A 34 8.76 -20.01 -7.03
N LEU A 35 9.15 -19.11 -7.94
CA LEU A 35 10.54 -19.03 -8.40
C LEU A 35 11.46 -18.46 -7.30
N MET A 36 11.00 -17.47 -6.54
CA MET A 36 11.74 -16.95 -5.38
C MET A 36 11.95 -18.04 -4.33
N ALA A 37 10.90 -18.80 -4.01
CA ALA A 37 11.01 -19.94 -3.08
C ALA A 37 11.97 -21.02 -3.60
N ALA A 38 12.01 -21.27 -4.90
CA ALA A 38 12.95 -22.22 -5.52
C ALA A 38 14.41 -21.74 -5.43
N ILE A 39 14.66 -20.43 -5.56
CA ILE A 39 15.99 -19.83 -5.38
C ILE A 39 16.44 -19.96 -3.92
N ASP A 40 15.56 -19.66 -2.97
CA ASP A 40 15.88 -19.77 -1.54
C ASP A 40 16.19 -21.22 -1.18
N ALA A 41 15.39 -22.19 -1.66
CA ALA A 41 15.64 -23.62 -1.47
C ALA A 41 16.98 -24.08 -2.12
N ALA A 42 17.28 -23.62 -3.35
CA ALA A 42 18.54 -23.92 -4.03
C ALA A 42 19.74 -23.24 -3.37
N SER A 43 19.54 -22.16 -2.63
CA SER A 43 20.59 -21.49 -1.86
C SER A 43 20.92 -22.26 -0.57
N ASP A 44 19.93 -22.86 0.07
CA ASP A 44 20.10 -23.67 1.29
C ASP A 44 20.73 -25.05 0.97
N GLU A 45 20.46 -25.61 -0.22
CA GLU A 45 21.08 -26.84 -0.73
C GLU A 45 22.46 -26.61 -1.39
N GLN A 46 23.18 -25.62 -0.99
CA GLN A 46 24.40 -25.04 -1.60
C GLN A 46 25.50 -26.04 -1.96
N ARG A 47 25.28 -27.34 -1.82
CA ARG A 47 26.27 -28.41 -2.07
C ARG A 47 26.05 -29.26 -3.33
N LEU A 48 24.90 -29.19 -4.02
CA LEU A 48 24.55 -30.15 -5.07
C LEU A 48 24.02 -29.58 -6.39
N ALA A 49 23.60 -28.33 -6.47
CA ALA A 49 23.14 -27.76 -7.73
C ALA A 49 24.32 -27.29 -8.59
N SER A 50 24.37 -27.71 -9.86
CA SER A 50 25.38 -27.25 -10.82
C SER A 50 25.24 -25.72 -11.05
N MET A 51 26.35 -25.03 -11.33
CA MET A 51 26.33 -23.60 -11.67
C MET A 51 25.33 -23.29 -12.80
N SER A 52 25.15 -24.22 -13.75
CA SER A 52 24.24 -24.10 -14.86
C SER A 52 22.77 -24.03 -14.45
N GLU A 53 22.32 -24.82 -13.46
CA GLU A 53 20.93 -24.76 -12.98
C GLU A 53 20.60 -23.44 -12.26
N LYS A 54 21.57 -22.89 -11.52
CA LYS A 54 21.39 -21.59 -10.85
C LYS A 54 21.28 -20.45 -11.86
N ASP A 55 22.08 -20.50 -12.92
CA ASP A 55 22.06 -19.49 -13.97
C ASP A 55 20.77 -19.56 -14.79
N GLU A 56 20.22 -20.75 -15.05
CA GLU A 56 18.93 -20.93 -15.72
C GLU A 56 17.75 -20.41 -14.87
N ILE A 57 17.73 -20.76 -13.57
CA ILE A 57 16.69 -20.27 -12.63
C ILE A 57 16.76 -18.76 -12.52
N LYS A 58 17.95 -18.18 -12.44
CA LYS A 58 18.15 -16.74 -12.36
C LYS A 58 17.67 -16.03 -13.64
N ALA A 59 18.06 -16.53 -14.82
CA ALA A 59 17.62 -15.98 -16.09
C ALA A 59 16.08 -16.03 -16.25
N ARG A 60 15.46 -17.13 -15.79
CA ARG A 60 14.00 -17.27 -15.79
C ARG A 60 13.33 -16.30 -14.82
N LEU A 61 13.94 -16.08 -13.64
CA LEU A 61 13.45 -15.09 -12.69
C LEU A 61 13.57 -13.66 -13.21
N ASP A 62 14.69 -13.34 -13.85
CA ASP A 62 14.92 -12.01 -14.44
C ASP A 62 13.90 -11.74 -15.55
N ALA A 63 13.64 -12.69 -16.45
CA ALA A 63 12.63 -12.59 -17.49
C ALA A 63 11.20 -12.48 -16.91
N LEU A 64 10.90 -13.25 -15.89
CA LEU A 64 9.59 -13.19 -15.23
C LEU A 64 9.40 -11.88 -14.43
N THR A 65 10.47 -11.37 -13.85
CA THR A 65 10.45 -10.08 -13.13
C THR A 65 10.19 -8.94 -14.10
N GLU A 66 10.77 -8.98 -15.30
CA GLU A 66 10.51 -8.01 -16.37
C GLU A 66 9.04 -8.06 -16.81
N THR A 67 8.51 -9.25 -17.09
CA THR A 67 7.09 -9.43 -17.43
C THR A 67 6.15 -9.05 -16.27
N ALA A 68 6.51 -9.37 -15.04
CA ALA A 68 5.70 -9.02 -13.86
C ALA A 68 5.74 -7.53 -13.54
N ASN A 69 6.84 -6.83 -13.87
CA ASN A 69 6.91 -5.38 -13.73
C ASN A 69 5.92 -4.67 -14.66
N ASP A 70 5.70 -5.21 -15.87
CA ASP A 70 4.70 -4.68 -16.81
C ASP A 70 3.26 -4.89 -16.31
N ALA A 71 3.04 -5.92 -15.49
CA ALA A 71 1.74 -6.19 -14.87
C ALA A 71 1.54 -5.44 -13.53
N LEU A 72 2.60 -4.82 -12.98
CA LEU A 72 2.50 -4.03 -11.77
C LEU A 72 1.98 -2.62 -12.06
N VAL A 73 0.92 -2.25 -11.37
CA VAL A 73 0.38 -0.88 -11.41
C VAL A 73 0.66 -0.20 -10.07
N THR A 74 1.22 1.00 -10.14
CA THR A 74 1.39 1.84 -8.96
C THR A 74 0.22 2.81 -8.85
N LEU A 75 -0.48 2.76 -7.73
CA LEU A 75 -1.57 3.66 -7.37
C LEU A 75 -1.08 4.61 -6.29
N ARG A 76 -1.27 5.90 -6.48
CA ARG A 76 -0.96 6.95 -5.48
C ARG A 76 -2.23 7.50 -4.90
N PHE A 77 -2.35 7.45 -3.59
CA PHE A 77 -3.45 8.01 -2.82
C PHE A 77 -3.00 9.30 -2.13
N THR A 78 -3.90 10.29 -2.08
CA THR A 78 -3.63 11.57 -1.40
C THR A 78 -4.56 11.71 -0.20
N ARG A 79 -4.02 12.16 0.94
CA ARG A 79 -4.81 12.43 2.15
C ARG A 79 -5.95 13.40 1.88
N MET A 80 -7.15 13.06 2.29
CA MET A 80 -8.31 13.97 2.26
C MET A 80 -8.19 15.06 3.34
N SER A 81 -8.96 16.14 3.21
CA SER A 81 -9.17 17.04 4.34
C SER A 81 -9.99 16.31 5.42
N GLY A 82 -9.77 16.63 6.70
CA GLY A 82 -10.54 15.99 7.79
C GLY A 82 -12.06 16.18 7.64
N ARG A 83 -12.50 17.32 7.06
CA ARG A 83 -13.92 17.55 6.77
C ARG A 83 -14.42 16.62 5.66
N ALA A 84 -13.69 16.48 4.56
CA ALA A 84 -14.09 15.61 3.45
C ALA A 84 -14.08 14.13 3.87
N TRP A 85 -13.13 13.72 4.71
CA TRP A 85 -13.10 12.37 5.28
C TRP A 85 -14.32 12.10 6.17
N ALA A 86 -14.65 13.02 7.09
CA ALA A 86 -15.83 12.90 7.95
C ALA A 86 -17.14 12.87 7.16
N GLU A 87 -17.25 13.68 6.09
CA GLU A 87 -18.42 13.67 5.20
C GLU A 87 -18.53 12.34 4.44
N LEU A 88 -17.41 11.81 3.93
CA LEU A 88 -17.38 10.54 3.22
C LEU A 88 -17.77 9.38 4.16
N THR A 89 -17.15 9.26 5.32
CA THR A 89 -17.45 8.18 6.28
C THR A 89 -18.88 8.21 6.78
N SER A 90 -19.50 9.40 6.90
CA SER A 90 -20.92 9.54 7.28
C SER A 90 -21.90 8.93 6.28
N LYS A 91 -21.49 8.76 5.02
CA LYS A 91 -22.29 8.11 3.96
C LYS A 91 -22.20 6.57 4.00
N HIS A 92 -21.29 6.02 4.80
CA HIS A 92 -21.04 4.59 4.93
C HIS A 92 -21.32 4.14 6.37
N PRO A 93 -22.59 3.89 6.73
CA PRO A 93 -22.95 3.56 8.11
C PRO A 93 -22.36 2.21 8.55
N VAL A 94 -22.13 2.11 9.86
CA VAL A 94 -21.56 0.94 10.51
C VAL A 94 -22.41 -0.33 10.27
N ARG A 95 -21.75 -1.45 9.97
CA ARG A 95 -22.36 -2.80 9.99
C ARG A 95 -22.21 -3.37 11.40
N ILE A 96 -23.31 -3.56 12.11
CA ILE A 96 -23.34 -3.88 13.53
C ILE A 96 -22.59 -5.18 13.88
N ASP A 97 -22.63 -6.16 12.97
CA ASP A 97 -21.99 -7.46 13.15
C ASP A 97 -20.51 -7.50 12.76
N VAL A 98 -19.95 -6.39 12.24
CA VAL A 98 -18.55 -6.29 11.81
C VAL A 98 -17.73 -5.57 12.89
N PRO A 99 -16.79 -6.26 13.57
CA PRO A 99 -16.03 -5.68 14.70
C PRO A 99 -15.21 -4.45 14.32
N ILE A 100 -14.62 -4.42 13.12
CA ILE A 100 -13.80 -3.29 12.66
C ILE A 100 -14.65 -2.04 12.45
N ASP A 101 -15.85 -2.18 11.90
CA ASP A 101 -16.79 -1.07 11.68
C ASP A 101 -17.22 -0.46 13.01
N ARG A 102 -17.53 -1.31 14.01
CA ARG A 102 -17.88 -0.84 15.37
C ARG A 102 -16.73 -0.07 16.04
N ARG A 103 -15.49 -0.45 15.75
CA ARG A 103 -14.31 0.22 16.29
C ARG A 103 -14.16 1.64 15.72
N TYR A 104 -14.41 1.82 14.42
CA TYR A 104 -14.21 3.09 13.74
C TYR A 104 -15.49 3.93 13.61
N GLY A 105 -16.67 3.33 13.81
CA GLY A 105 -17.96 4.02 13.74
C GLY A 105 -18.51 4.20 12.33
N TYR A 106 -17.95 3.53 11.33
CA TYR A 106 -18.39 3.52 9.93
C TYR A 106 -18.04 2.19 9.25
N ASN A 107 -18.63 1.92 8.08
CA ASN A 107 -18.27 0.77 7.25
C ASN A 107 -16.86 0.99 6.69
N TYR A 108 -15.88 0.33 7.31
CA TYR A 108 -14.46 0.47 6.99
C TYR A 108 -14.15 0.19 5.52
N ASP A 109 -14.64 -0.95 5.00
CA ASP A 109 -14.35 -1.36 3.63
C ASP A 109 -14.88 -0.36 2.62
N ALA A 110 -16.19 -0.07 2.69
CA ALA A 110 -16.85 0.81 1.73
C ALA A 110 -16.33 2.26 1.80
N ALA A 111 -16.02 2.77 3.00
CA ALA A 111 -15.45 4.11 3.15
C ALA A 111 -14.04 4.21 2.56
N CYS A 112 -13.19 3.19 2.77
CA CYS A 112 -11.84 3.17 2.22
C CYS A 112 -11.84 3.02 0.69
N GLU A 113 -12.70 2.17 0.12
CA GLU A 113 -12.85 2.03 -1.33
C GLU A 113 -13.38 3.32 -1.97
N ALA A 114 -14.41 3.92 -1.40
CA ALA A 114 -14.94 5.20 -1.89
C ALA A 114 -13.88 6.32 -1.82
N ALA A 115 -13.06 6.35 -0.78
CA ALA A 115 -11.97 7.31 -0.67
C ALA A 115 -10.84 7.00 -1.66
N ALA A 116 -10.57 5.72 -1.95
CA ALA A 116 -9.61 5.33 -2.98
C ALA A 116 -10.00 5.89 -4.35
N VAL A 117 -11.27 5.73 -4.74
CA VAL A 117 -11.81 6.28 -6.00
C VAL A 117 -11.65 7.81 -6.08
N VAL A 118 -11.89 8.52 -4.98
CA VAL A 118 -11.81 10.00 -4.95
C VAL A 118 -10.39 10.53 -4.93
N THR A 119 -9.45 9.80 -4.33
CA THR A 119 -8.10 10.33 -4.04
C THR A 119 -6.99 9.62 -4.78
N GLY A 120 -7.29 8.49 -5.41
CA GLY A 120 -6.33 7.64 -6.09
C GLY A 120 -6.09 8.07 -7.53
N VAL A 121 -4.83 7.92 -7.96
CA VAL A 121 -4.40 8.11 -9.34
C VAL A 121 -3.41 7.00 -9.71
N ARG A 122 -3.36 6.61 -10.98
CA ARG A 122 -2.31 5.76 -11.52
C ARG A 122 -1.02 6.56 -11.69
N VAL A 123 0.10 5.97 -11.33
CA VAL A 123 1.43 6.52 -11.55
C VAL A 123 2.04 5.82 -12.75
N ASP A 124 2.34 6.57 -13.81
CA ASP A 124 3.00 6.08 -15.00
C ASP A 124 4.26 6.95 -15.27
N GLY A 125 5.40 6.45 -14.85
CA GLY A 125 6.64 7.23 -14.80
C GLY A 125 6.47 8.49 -13.94
N ASP A 126 6.61 9.66 -14.57
CA ASP A 126 6.42 10.97 -13.92
C ASP A 126 4.97 11.49 -14.04
N THR A 127 4.07 10.73 -14.69
CA THR A 127 2.69 11.16 -14.97
C THR A 127 1.74 10.60 -13.90
N LEU A 128 0.77 11.43 -13.50
CA LEU A 128 -0.32 11.04 -12.61
C LEU A 128 -1.63 11.06 -13.42
N GLU A 129 -2.22 9.88 -13.60
CA GLU A 129 -3.42 9.71 -14.39
C GLU A 129 -4.61 9.35 -13.49
N PRO A 130 -5.69 10.15 -13.47
CA PRO A 130 -6.90 9.78 -12.76
C PRO A 130 -7.56 8.58 -13.47
N LEU A 131 -8.08 7.66 -12.68
CA LEU A 131 -8.92 6.56 -13.17
C LEU A 131 -10.38 6.99 -13.15
N SER A 132 -11.14 6.56 -14.15
CA SER A 132 -12.61 6.70 -14.16
C SER A 132 -13.28 5.78 -13.13
N GLU A 133 -14.55 6.01 -12.80
CA GLU A 133 -15.31 5.13 -11.90
C GLU A 133 -15.39 3.70 -12.45
N GLU A 134 -15.51 3.53 -13.78
CA GLU A 134 -15.54 2.23 -14.44
C GLU A 134 -14.20 1.49 -14.28
N GLU A 135 -13.08 2.18 -14.52
CA GLU A 135 -11.74 1.60 -14.33
C GLU A 135 -11.47 1.22 -12.86
N TRP A 136 -11.97 1.99 -11.90
CA TRP A 136 -11.89 1.63 -10.48
C TRP A 136 -12.71 0.38 -10.16
N HIS A 137 -13.91 0.26 -10.74
CA HIS A 137 -14.76 -0.91 -10.55
C HIS A 137 -14.09 -2.16 -11.10
N ASP A 138 -13.62 -2.09 -12.36
CA ASP A 138 -12.91 -3.19 -13.00
C ASP A 138 -11.63 -3.57 -12.24
N LEU A 139 -10.91 -2.58 -11.72
CA LEU A 139 -9.70 -2.80 -10.91
C LEU A 139 -10.03 -3.59 -9.64
N PHE A 140 -11.06 -3.20 -8.88
CA PHE A 140 -11.46 -3.92 -7.67
C PHE A 140 -11.98 -5.34 -7.95
N ASP A 141 -12.55 -5.58 -9.13
CA ASP A 141 -13.01 -6.93 -9.53
C ASP A 141 -11.84 -7.85 -9.91
N VAL A 142 -10.74 -7.30 -10.43
CA VAL A 142 -9.55 -8.07 -10.84
C VAL A 142 -8.61 -8.34 -9.66
N LEU A 143 -8.48 -7.40 -8.72
CA LEU A 143 -7.55 -7.50 -7.60
C LEU A 143 -7.92 -8.61 -6.63
N SER A 144 -6.90 -9.26 -6.08
CA SER A 144 -7.07 -10.19 -4.96
C SER A 144 -7.54 -9.46 -3.70
N GLY A 145 -8.18 -10.20 -2.78
CA GLY A 145 -8.60 -9.63 -1.49
C GLY A 145 -7.45 -9.03 -0.67
N ASN A 146 -6.22 -9.56 -0.82
CA ASN A 146 -5.03 -9.01 -0.17
C ASN A 146 -4.66 -7.65 -0.75
N GLU A 147 -4.67 -7.49 -2.07
CA GLU A 147 -4.34 -6.22 -2.74
C GLU A 147 -5.38 -5.13 -2.46
N VAL A 148 -6.66 -5.49 -2.47
CA VAL A 148 -7.73 -4.60 -2.00
C VAL A 148 -7.50 -4.19 -0.55
N GLY A 149 -7.04 -5.13 0.30
CA GLY A 149 -6.64 -4.85 1.68
C GLY A 149 -5.51 -3.83 1.76
N LEU A 150 -4.47 -3.94 0.93
CA LEU A 150 -3.36 -2.98 0.87
C LEU A 150 -3.84 -1.56 0.49
N ILE A 151 -4.76 -1.46 -0.47
CA ILE A 151 -5.38 -0.18 -0.85
C ILE A 151 -6.15 0.43 0.33
N ARG A 152 -7.02 -0.37 0.99
CA ARG A 152 -7.80 0.09 2.15
C ARG A 152 -6.90 0.56 3.28
N ASP A 153 -5.84 -0.18 3.60
CA ASP A 153 -4.87 0.18 4.64
C ASP A 153 -4.09 1.46 4.29
N ALA A 154 -3.74 1.64 3.02
CA ALA A 154 -3.08 2.85 2.56
C ALA A 154 -3.97 4.09 2.75
N VAL A 155 -5.21 4.01 2.26
CA VAL A 155 -6.21 5.09 2.36
C VAL A 155 -6.55 5.38 3.83
N TRP A 156 -6.80 4.34 4.63
CA TRP A 156 -7.10 4.50 6.05
C TRP A 156 -5.95 5.16 6.79
N SER A 157 -4.71 4.68 6.58
CA SER A 157 -3.54 5.22 7.26
C SER A 157 -3.26 6.69 6.92
N LEU A 158 -3.63 7.14 5.72
CA LEU A 158 -3.51 8.54 5.32
C LEU A 158 -4.51 9.45 6.05
N ASN A 159 -5.73 8.95 6.30
CA ASN A 159 -6.84 9.77 6.78
C ASN A 159 -7.04 9.69 8.31
N GLU A 160 -6.79 8.52 8.92
CA GLU A 160 -6.89 8.28 10.37
C GLU A 160 -5.54 8.37 11.09
N PHE A 161 -4.50 8.82 10.40
CA PHE A 161 -3.16 8.89 10.97
C PHE A 161 -3.10 9.82 12.19
N ASP A 162 -2.72 9.23 13.34
CA ASP A 162 -2.40 9.97 14.56
C ASP A 162 -0.89 10.29 14.60
N PRO A 163 -0.49 11.58 14.45
CA PRO A 163 0.90 11.99 14.54
C PRO A 163 1.55 11.63 15.89
N GLN A 164 0.76 11.56 16.95
CA GLN A 164 1.21 11.24 18.30
C GLN A 164 1.66 9.79 18.42
N GLN A 165 0.91 8.85 17.83
CA GLN A 165 1.29 7.43 17.82
C GLN A 165 2.62 7.18 17.09
N ARG A 166 2.92 7.96 16.05
CA ARG A 166 4.21 7.85 15.34
C ARG A 166 5.36 8.38 16.16
N LEU A 167 5.18 9.52 16.86
CA LEU A 167 6.17 10.04 17.78
C LEU A 167 6.46 9.05 18.90
N ASP A 168 5.42 8.45 19.48
CA ASP A 168 5.56 7.43 20.51
C ASP A 168 6.26 6.15 19.98
N ALA A 169 5.98 5.73 18.76
CA ALA A 169 6.65 4.60 18.11
C ALA A 169 8.14 4.90 17.85
N LEU A 170 8.47 6.12 17.40
CA LEU A 170 9.86 6.56 17.19
C LEU A 170 10.62 6.65 18.51
N VAL A 171 10.01 7.18 19.56
CA VAL A 171 10.61 7.24 20.90
C VAL A 171 10.83 5.85 21.47
N LYS A 172 9.88 4.92 21.30
CA LYS A 172 10.03 3.53 21.74
C LYS A 172 11.14 2.80 20.97
N SER A 173 11.24 3.00 19.66
CA SER A 173 12.29 2.37 18.83
C SER A 173 13.69 2.91 19.17
N SER A 174 13.83 4.22 19.41
CA SER A 174 15.10 4.82 19.83
C SER A 174 15.50 4.43 21.25
N GLY A 175 14.52 4.27 22.16
CA GLY A 175 14.77 3.78 23.53
C GLY A 175 15.19 2.31 23.60
N ALA A 176 14.73 1.48 22.67
CA ALA A 176 15.14 0.09 22.56
C ALA A 176 16.60 -0.05 22.05
N ALA A 177 17.02 0.82 21.12
CA ALA A 177 18.40 0.84 20.63
C ALA A 177 19.42 1.25 21.72
N SER A 178 19.01 2.12 22.66
CA SER A 178 19.89 2.56 23.77
C SER A 178 20.10 1.49 24.86
N ARG A 179 19.26 0.47 24.95
CA ARG A 179 19.39 -0.61 25.96
C ARG A 179 20.22 -1.79 25.51
N SER A 180 20.51 -1.92 24.22
CA SER A 180 21.32 -3.01 23.64
C SER A 180 22.84 -2.80 23.72
N GLY A 181 23.31 -1.69 24.28
CA GLY A 181 24.72 -1.29 24.29
C GLY A 181 25.42 -1.38 25.66
N LYS A 182 24.91 -2.16 26.62
CA LYS A 182 25.62 -2.41 27.90
C LYS A 182 25.56 -3.89 28.25
N ILE A 183 26.51 -4.63 27.77
CA ILE A 183 27.10 -5.83 28.39
C ILE A 183 28.61 -5.70 28.22
#